data_62e0a62f1570deae1d57c590cdc3795e
#
_entry.id   62e0a62f1570deae1d57c590cdc3795e
#
_cell.length_a   1.000
_cell.length_b   1.000
_cell.length_c   1.000
_cell.angle_alpha   90.00
_cell.angle_beta   90.00
_cell.angle_gamma   90.00
#
_symmetry.space_group_name_H-M   'P 1'
#
loop_
_entity.id
_entity.type
_entity.pdbx_description
1 polymer ?
#
loop_
_entity_poly.entity_id
_entity_poly.type
_entity_poly.pdbx_seq_one_letter_code
_entity_poly.pdbx_strand_id
1 'polypeptide(L)'
;MSDPKIIKDAASARPAVKEEGWWETIKVIVQALVIALVVRTLLFQPFDIPSGSLIPTLLVGDYLFVSKYAYGYSHYSLPGFLDLVPQAMPGRIFFSPPKRGDIVVFRPPGDPSEDFIKRVIGLPGDKIQMIKGRLVINGVEVPREPAEPYAMPDAFHKPAQFPAYWETLPDSSGHPGGVRHEIVQINGDEGEWANTGVYEVPPGDYFMMGDNRDNSTDSRVMPGPVGYVPAENLIGRAEIIFFSVDDAPAWQFWRWPWTVRWNRLFMRIH
;
A
#
# COMPACT_ATOMS: atom_id res chain seq x y z
N MET A 1 -32.95 24.09 -82.11
CA MET A 1 -33.93 23.59 -81.12
C MET A 1 -33.18 22.50 -80.34
N SER A 2 -32.65 22.79 -79.21
CA SER A 2 -31.95 21.80 -78.38
C SER A 2 -32.22 22.19 -76.90
N ASP A 3 -32.92 21.31 -76.21
CA ASP A 3 -33.30 21.45 -74.80
C ASP A 3 -32.10 21.49 -73.88
N PRO A 4 -32.08 22.34 -72.87
CA PRO A 4 -31.10 22.28 -71.81
C PRO A 4 -31.56 21.28 -70.75
N LYS A 5 -30.82 20.17 -70.60
CA LYS A 5 -30.96 19.20 -69.52
C LYS A 5 -30.64 19.82 -68.16
N ILE A 6 -31.61 19.77 -67.30
CA ILE A 6 -31.60 20.14 -65.89
C ILE A 6 -30.59 19.26 -65.19
N ILE A 7 -29.49 19.84 -64.65
CA ILE A 7 -28.59 19.21 -63.70
C ILE A 7 -29.26 19.33 -62.32
N LYS A 8 -29.78 18.24 -61.82
CA LYS A 8 -30.22 18.15 -60.42
C LYS A 8 -29.00 18.08 -59.51
N ASP A 9 -28.84 19.13 -58.74
CA ASP A 9 -27.89 19.18 -57.60
C ASP A 9 -28.22 18.05 -56.58
N ALA A 10 -27.36 17.06 -56.53
CA ALA A 10 -27.34 16.14 -55.44
C ALA A 10 -26.70 16.85 -54.20
N ALA A 11 -27.54 17.55 -53.47
CA ALA A 11 -27.17 18.05 -52.16
C ALA A 11 -26.84 16.84 -51.26
N SER A 12 -25.55 16.61 -51.03
CA SER A 12 -25.07 15.63 -50.04
C SER A 12 -25.60 16.03 -48.66
N ALA A 13 -26.59 15.32 -48.18
CA ALA A 13 -27.07 15.46 -46.82
C ALA A 13 -25.92 15.13 -45.87
N ARG A 14 -25.30 16.12 -45.27
CA ARG A 14 -24.39 15.96 -44.12
C ARG A 14 -25.23 15.26 -43.04
N PRO A 15 -24.72 14.14 -42.42
CA PRO A 15 -25.42 13.56 -41.31
C PRO A 15 -25.59 14.60 -40.23
N ALA A 16 -26.82 14.82 -39.79
CA ALA A 16 -27.15 15.69 -38.67
C ALA A 16 -26.39 15.16 -37.46
N VAL A 17 -25.39 15.93 -36.97
CA VAL A 17 -24.77 15.70 -35.68
C VAL A 17 -25.91 15.86 -34.68
N LYS A 18 -26.36 14.74 -34.10
CA LYS A 18 -27.31 14.74 -32.99
C LYS A 18 -26.65 15.58 -31.91
N GLU A 19 -27.21 16.73 -31.56
CA GLU A 19 -26.83 17.47 -30.35
C GLU A 19 -27.10 16.52 -29.20
N GLU A 20 -26.03 15.92 -28.67
CA GLU A 20 -26.09 15.15 -27.43
C GLU A 20 -26.55 16.12 -26.35
N GLY A 21 -27.80 16.00 -25.96
CA GLY A 21 -28.40 16.88 -24.97
C GLY A 21 -27.64 16.78 -23.66
N TRP A 22 -27.56 17.87 -22.89
CA TRP A 22 -26.95 17.94 -21.54
C TRP A 22 -27.34 16.75 -20.65
N TRP A 23 -28.48 16.12 -20.90
CA TRP A 23 -28.96 14.92 -20.21
C TRP A 23 -28.09 13.68 -20.51
N GLU A 24 -27.63 13.50 -21.73
CA GLU A 24 -26.70 12.42 -22.10
C GLU A 24 -25.35 12.59 -21.41
N THR A 25 -24.85 13.83 -21.34
CA THR A 25 -23.62 14.15 -20.60
C THR A 25 -23.76 13.81 -19.11
N ILE A 26 -24.89 14.16 -18.48
CA ILE A 26 -25.16 13.79 -17.08
C ILE A 26 -25.20 12.28 -16.89
N LYS A 27 -25.88 11.53 -17.76
CA LYS A 27 -25.88 10.07 -17.68
C LYS A 27 -24.47 9.48 -17.71
N VAL A 28 -23.63 9.94 -18.63
CA VAL A 28 -22.23 9.49 -18.74
C VAL A 28 -21.46 9.81 -17.47
N ILE A 29 -21.61 11.01 -16.91
CA ILE A 29 -20.95 11.40 -15.64
C ILE A 29 -21.41 10.49 -14.50
N VAL A 30 -22.72 10.29 -14.35
CA VAL A 30 -23.28 9.41 -13.29
C VAL A 30 -22.80 7.98 -13.46
N GLN A 31 -22.78 7.43 -14.67
CA GLN A 31 -22.25 6.09 -14.93
C GLN A 31 -20.76 5.99 -14.57
N ALA A 32 -19.96 6.97 -14.97
CA ALA A 32 -18.54 7.01 -14.63
C ALA A 32 -18.30 7.06 -13.10
N LEU A 33 -19.09 7.88 -12.38
CA LEU A 33 -19.02 7.96 -10.91
C LEU A 33 -19.42 6.65 -10.25
N VAL A 34 -20.47 5.99 -10.73
CA VAL A 34 -20.89 4.68 -10.20
C VAL A 34 -19.80 3.63 -10.44
N ILE A 35 -19.23 3.57 -11.64
CA ILE A 35 -18.13 2.64 -11.95
C ILE A 35 -16.93 2.94 -11.04
N ALA A 36 -16.53 4.20 -10.93
CA ALA A 36 -15.42 4.61 -10.08
C ALA A 36 -15.65 4.23 -8.60
N LEU A 37 -16.89 4.40 -8.10
CA LEU A 37 -17.27 4.02 -6.75
C LEU A 37 -17.20 2.50 -6.56
N VAL A 38 -17.70 1.71 -7.49
CA VAL A 38 -17.63 0.24 -7.46
C VAL A 38 -16.17 -0.23 -7.46
N VAL A 39 -15.34 0.30 -8.37
CA VAL A 39 -13.91 -0.03 -8.43
C VAL A 39 -13.21 0.31 -7.13
N ARG A 40 -13.41 1.53 -6.61
CA ARG A 40 -12.80 1.98 -5.34
C ARG A 40 -13.27 1.17 -4.13
N THR A 41 -14.52 0.73 -4.11
CA THR A 41 -15.09 -0.02 -2.99
C THR A 41 -14.64 -1.48 -3.00
N LEU A 42 -14.65 -2.11 -4.17
CA LEU A 42 -14.47 -3.56 -4.28
C LEU A 42 -13.08 -3.98 -4.79
N LEU A 43 -12.43 -3.17 -5.61
CA LEU A 43 -11.19 -3.63 -6.27
C LEU A 43 -9.96 -2.92 -5.70
N PHE A 44 -9.75 -1.66 -6.07
CA PHE A 44 -8.53 -0.94 -5.78
C PHE A 44 -8.80 0.41 -5.14
N GLN A 45 -8.07 0.71 -4.09
CA GLN A 45 -8.07 2.03 -3.47
C GLN A 45 -6.68 2.66 -3.61
N PRO A 46 -6.59 3.92 -4.11
CA PRO A 46 -5.34 4.66 -4.09
C PRO A 46 -5.01 5.10 -2.66
N PHE A 47 -3.73 5.02 -2.31
CA PHE A 47 -3.13 5.53 -1.08
C PHE A 47 -1.87 6.32 -1.39
N ASP A 48 -1.59 7.33 -0.60
CA ASP A 48 -0.32 8.04 -0.58
C ASP A 48 0.52 7.61 0.62
N ILE A 49 1.83 7.74 0.51
CA ILE A 49 2.79 7.38 1.56
C ILE A 49 3.30 8.66 2.23
N PRO A 50 2.78 9.01 3.41
CA PRO A 50 3.20 10.22 4.13
C PRO A 50 4.41 10.01 5.03
N SER A 51 4.81 8.76 5.33
CA SER A 51 5.85 8.44 6.31
C SER A 51 6.93 7.53 5.75
N GLY A 52 8.13 7.64 6.32
CA GLY A 52 9.31 6.86 5.90
C GLY A 52 9.44 5.49 6.57
N SER A 53 8.39 4.95 7.19
CA SER A 53 8.50 3.70 7.96
C SER A 53 8.77 2.45 7.13
N LEU A 54 8.51 2.50 5.82
CA LEU A 54 8.79 1.41 4.87
C LEU A 54 9.93 1.72 3.89
N ILE A 55 10.72 2.77 4.15
CA ILE A 55 11.98 3.00 3.42
C ILE A 55 12.89 1.78 3.63
N PRO A 56 13.52 1.26 2.55
CA PRO A 56 13.61 1.80 1.20
C PRO A 56 12.52 1.30 0.23
N THR A 57 11.69 0.36 0.64
CA THR A 57 10.67 -0.26 -0.22
C THR A 57 9.65 0.77 -0.71
N LEU A 58 9.11 1.58 0.19
CA LEU A 58 8.20 2.69 -0.13
C LEU A 58 8.79 4.00 0.36
N LEU A 59 8.72 5.03 -0.48
CA LEU A 59 9.23 6.36 -0.19
C LEU A 59 8.09 7.33 0.10
N VAL A 60 8.37 8.32 0.92
CA VAL A 60 7.44 9.46 1.09
C VAL A 60 7.17 10.10 -0.28
N GLY A 61 5.89 10.31 -0.59
CA GLY A 61 5.44 10.79 -1.90
C GLY A 61 5.20 9.71 -2.95
N ASP A 62 5.29 8.42 -2.60
CA ASP A 62 4.76 7.34 -3.42
C ASP A 62 3.23 7.30 -3.32
N TYR A 63 2.57 7.06 -4.46
CA TYR A 63 1.14 6.80 -4.58
C TYR A 63 0.95 5.39 -5.10
N LEU A 64 0.20 4.58 -4.39
CA LEU A 64 0.07 3.15 -4.70
C LEU A 64 -1.38 2.70 -4.77
N PHE A 65 -1.62 1.61 -5.48
CA PHE A 65 -2.90 0.91 -5.47
C PHE A 65 -2.87 -0.24 -4.47
N VAL A 66 -3.91 -0.27 -3.64
CA VAL A 66 -4.17 -1.33 -2.65
C VAL A 66 -5.33 -2.17 -3.12
N SER A 67 -5.12 -3.48 -3.27
CA SER A 67 -6.15 -4.45 -3.61
C SER A 67 -6.94 -4.87 -2.36
N LYS A 68 -8.23 -4.52 -2.32
CA LYS A 68 -9.10 -4.89 -1.20
C LYS A 68 -9.50 -6.36 -1.23
N TYR A 69 -9.71 -6.90 -2.43
CA TYR A 69 -10.09 -8.29 -2.63
C TYR A 69 -9.01 -9.30 -2.21
N ALA A 70 -7.76 -8.86 -2.06
CA ALA A 70 -6.64 -9.73 -1.68
C ALA A 70 -6.92 -10.48 -0.37
N TYR A 71 -7.57 -9.82 0.59
CA TYR A 71 -7.89 -10.41 1.90
C TYR A 71 -9.39 -10.55 2.15
N GLY A 72 -10.24 -10.27 1.15
CA GLY A 72 -11.69 -10.19 1.32
C GLY A 72 -12.12 -8.89 2.00
N TYR A 73 -13.38 -8.80 2.43
CA TYR A 73 -13.99 -7.54 2.85
C TYR A 73 -14.37 -7.57 4.32
N SER A 74 -13.99 -6.54 5.06
CA SER A 74 -14.44 -6.23 6.42
C SER A 74 -15.18 -4.88 6.42
N HIS A 75 -15.71 -4.46 7.56
CA HIS A 75 -16.30 -3.13 7.71
C HIS A 75 -15.30 -1.99 7.38
N TYR A 76 -13.99 -2.18 7.62
CA TYR A 76 -12.95 -1.23 7.22
C TYR A 76 -12.68 -1.17 5.70
N SER A 77 -13.16 -2.16 4.95
CA SER A 77 -13.02 -2.15 3.48
C SER A 77 -14.06 -1.26 2.79
N LEU A 78 -15.12 -0.85 3.49
CA LEU A 78 -16.18 -0.01 2.93
C LEU A 78 -15.84 1.48 3.05
N PRO A 79 -16.29 2.34 2.10
CA PRO A 79 -16.18 3.78 2.26
C PRO A 79 -16.96 4.25 3.48
N GLY A 80 -16.46 5.26 4.24
CA GLY A 80 -17.04 5.71 5.49
C GLY A 80 -18.51 6.18 5.42
N PHE A 81 -19.01 6.58 4.25
CA PHE A 81 -20.42 6.91 4.04
C PHE A 81 -21.34 5.66 3.89
N LEU A 82 -20.75 4.46 3.75
CA LEU A 82 -21.42 3.16 3.74
C LEU A 82 -21.27 2.42 5.09
N ASP A 83 -20.76 3.06 6.14
CA ASP A 83 -20.74 2.53 7.51
C ASP A 83 -22.15 2.27 8.09
N LEU A 84 -23.16 2.28 7.23
CA LEU A 84 -24.51 1.77 7.49
C LEU A 84 -24.57 0.23 7.51
N VAL A 85 -23.53 -0.48 7.11
CA VAL A 85 -23.41 -1.92 7.37
C VAL A 85 -22.99 -2.05 8.83
N PRO A 86 -23.88 -2.57 9.70
CA PRO A 86 -23.63 -2.54 11.12
C PRO A 86 -22.30 -3.19 11.46
N GLN A 87 -21.61 -2.72 12.49
CA GLN A 87 -20.57 -3.44 13.23
C GLN A 87 -21.00 -4.88 13.62
N ALA A 88 -22.25 -5.24 13.34
CA ALA A 88 -22.88 -6.54 13.50
C ALA A 88 -22.45 -7.62 12.48
N MET A 89 -21.57 -7.30 11.50
CA MET A 89 -20.92 -8.34 10.68
C MET A 89 -19.50 -8.55 11.21
N PRO A 90 -19.29 -9.31 12.28
CA PRO A 90 -17.95 -9.65 12.74
C PRO A 90 -17.23 -10.50 11.67
N GLY A 91 -15.95 -10.23 11.47
CA GLY A 91 -15.12 -10.99 10.56
C GLY A 91 -15.04 -10.43 9.13
N ARG A 92 -14.69 -11.29 8.19
CA ARG A 92 -14.45 -10.93 6.79
C ARG A 92 -15.24 -11.83 5.84
N ILE A 93 -15.78 -11.23 4.78
CA ILE A 93 -16.43 -11.96 3.68
C ILE A 93 -15.33 -12.34 2.67
N PHE A 94 -15.31 -13.59 2.21
CA PHE A 94 -14.30 -14.14 1.30
C PHE A 94 -12.87 -13.97 1.81
N PHE A 95 -12.67 -14.25 3.10
CA PHE A 95 -11.35 -14.09 3.73
C PHE A 95 -10.29 -14.98 3.07
N SER A 96 -9.17 -14.34 2.70
CA SER A 96 -7.92 -14.99 2.33
C SER A 96 -6.82 -14.46 3.25
N PRO A 97 -6.08 -15.32 3.97
CA PRO A 97 -5.08 -14.85 4.91
C PRO A 97 -3.91 -14.16 4.19
N PRO A 98 -3.38 -13.07 4.75
CA PRO A 98 -2.14 -12.47 4.24
C PRO A 98 -0.97 -13.44 4.36
N LYS A 99 -0.02 -13.28 3.47
CA LYS A 99 1.22 -14.05 3.47
C LYS A 99 2.31 -13.26 4.20
N ARG A 100 3.27 -13.99 4.78
CA ARG A 100 4.47 -13.36 5.32
C ARG A 100 5.21 -12.61 4.20
N GLY A 101 5.58 -11.37 4.48
CA GLY A 101 6.22 -10.47 3.52
C GLY A 101 5.25 -9.57 2.76
N ASP A 102 3.93 -9.81 2.77
CA ASP A 102 2.95 -8.89 2.18
C ASP A 102 3.08 -7.49 2.82
N ILE A 103 3.00 -6.45 2.01
CA ILE A 103 2.84 -5.07 2.49
C ILE A 103 1.37 -4.74 2.53
N VAL A 104 0.88 -4.42 3.73
CA VAL A 104 -0.56 -4.34 4.03
C VAL A 104 -0.93 -2.97 4.57
N VAL A 105 -2.03 -2.41 4.04
CA VAL A 105 -2.71 -1.27 4.64
C VAL A 105 -3.76 -1.79 5.61
N PHE A 106 -3.76 -1.23 6.82
CA PHE A 106 -4.65 -1.65 7.90
C PHE A 106 -4.98 -0.49 8.84
N ARG A 107 -6.01 -0.64 9.66
CA ARG A 107 -6.32 0.26 10.76
C ARG A 107 -5.73 -0.28 12.05
N PRO A 108 -4.87 0.48 12.72
CA PRO A 108 -4.26 0.03 13.97
C PRO A 108 -5.33 -0.16 15.06
N PRO A 109 -5.27 -1.24 15.85
CA PRO A 109 -6.28 -1.51 16.88
C PRO A 109 -6.38 -0.43 17.97
N GLY A 110 -5.27 0.22 18.29
CA GLY A 110 -5.22 1.26 19.31
C GLY A 110 -5.76 2.61 18.84
N ASP A 111 -5.75 2.88 17.53
CA ASP A 111 -6.33 4.08 16.91
C ASP A 111 -6.81 3.79 15.49
N PRO A 112 -8.05 3.34 15.32
CA PRO A 112 -8.59 2.99 14.01
C PRO A 112 -9.00 4.22 13.16
N SER A 113 -8.71 5.44 13.59
CA SER A 113 -9.00 6.67 12.83
C SER A 113 -8.04 6.89 11.66
N GLU A 114 -6.83 6.30 11.72
CA GLU A 114 -5.78 6.44 10.73
C GLU A 114 -5.50 5.12 10.00
N ASP A 115 -5.03 5.22 8.77
CA ASP A 115 -4.58 4.07 7.98
C ASP A 115 -3.05 3.93 8.11
N PHE A 116 -2.59 2.74 8.51
CA PHE A 116 -1.17 2.40 8.58
C PHE A 116 -0.80 1.43 7.47
N ILE A 117 0.47 1.47 7.08
CA ILE A 117 1.04 0.54 6.11
C ILE A 117 2.31 -0.07 6.67
N LYS A 118 2.39 -1.40 6.72
CA LYS A 118 3.54 -2.16 7.23
C LYS A 118 3.68 -3.50 6.49
N ARG A 119 4.81 -4.17 6.73
CA ARG A 119 5.05 -5.52 6.25
C ARG A 119 4.58 -6.56 7.25
N VAL A 120 3.91 -7.60 6.79
CA VAL A 120 3.53 -8.78 7.60
C VAL A 120 4.79 -9.59 7.90
N ILE A 121 5.15 -9.67 9.17
CA ILE A 121 6.31 -10.44 9.64
C ILE A 121 5.87 -11.70 10.36
N GLY A 122 4.94 -11.59 11.32
CA GLY A 122 4.42 -12.73 12.07
C GLY A 122 3.02 -13.11 11.65
N LEU A 123 2.79 -14.39 11.49
CA LEU A 123 1.50 -15.02 11.24
C LEU A 123 0.92 -15.58 12.54
N PRO A 124 -0.39 -15.87 12.62
CA PRO A 124 -1.00 -16.47 13.81
C PRO A 124 -0.22 -17.69 14.32
N GLY A 125 0.19 -17.67 15.59
CA GLY A 125 0.97 -18.74 16.25
C GLY A 125 2.49 -18.57 16.15
N ASP A 126 3.00 -17.60 15.41
CA ASP A 126 4.44 -17.35 15.35
C ASP A 126 4.99 -16.72 16.63
N LYS A 127 6.26 -17.01 16.91
CA LYS A 127 7.07 -16.38 17.94
C LYS A 127 8.08 -15.45 17.29
N ILE A 128 7.92 -14.16 17.50
CA ILE A 128 8.77 -13.12 16.92
C ILE A 128 9.67 -12.53 17.99
N GLN A 129 10.95 -12.35 17.68
CA GLN A 129 11.90 -11.73 18.58
C GLN A 129 12.97 -10.97 17.79
N MET A 130 13.47 -9.89 18.37
CA MET A 130 14.69 -9.22 17.89
C MET A 130 15.84 -9.57 18.83
N ILE A 131 16.96 -10.02 18.28
CA ILE A 131 18.19 -10.32 19.01
C ILE A 131 19.36 -9.64 18.29
N LYS A 132 20.01 -8.68 18.95
CA LYS A 132 21.12 -7.91 18.36
C LYS A 132 20.78 -7.37 16.97
N GLY A 133 19.62 -6.74 16.85
CA GLY A 133 19.15 -6.16 15.60
C GLY A 133 18.72 -7.16 14.53
N ARG A 134 18.75 -8.47 14.81
CA ARG A 134 18.35 -9.53 13.89
C ARG A 134 16.98 -10.06 14.22
N LEU A 135 16.19 -10.28 13.19
CA LEU A 135 14.87 -10.87 13.31
C LEU A 135 14.97 -12.38 13.53
N VAL A 136 14.26 -12.89 14.53
CA VAL A 136 14.13 -14.31 14.82
C VAL A 136 12.67 -14.70 14.77
N ILE A 137 12.34 -15.71 13.97
CA ILE A 137 10.98 -16.25 13.83
C ILE A 137 11.00 -17.72 14.24
N ASN A 138 10.17 -18.07 15.22
CA ASN A 138 10.05 -19.44 15.76
C ASN A 138 11.40 -20.04 16.22
N GLY A 139 12.27 -19.16 16.78
CA GLY A 139 13.60 -19.56 17.27
C GLY A 139 14.67 -19.66 16.18
N VAL A 140 14.35 -19.39 14.92
CA VAL A 140 15.28 -19.39 13.79
C VAL A 140 15.60 -17.96 13.37
N GLU A 141 16.89 -17.61 13.34
CA GLU A 141 17.34 -16.31 12.85
C GLU A 141 17.04 -16.19 11.34
N VAL A 142 16.42 -15.07 10.95
CA VAL A 142 16.13 -14.76 9.56
C VAL A 142 17.43 -14.35 8.85
N PRO A 143 17.77 -14.95 7.70
CA PRO A 143 18.98 -14.62 6.96
C PRO A 143 19.02 -13.13 6.59
N ARG A 144 20.15 -12.47 6.90
CA ARG A 144 20.39 -11.06 6.63
C ARG A 144 21.78 -10.88 6.01
N GLU A 145 21.84 -10.26 4.84
CA GLU A 145 23.06 -9.97 4.08
C GLU A 145 23.26 -8.45 4.01
N PRO A 146 24.50 -7.94 4.07
CA PRO A 146 24.73 -6.51 3.87
C PRO A 146 24.25 -6.04 2.49
N ALA A 147 23.62 -4.85 2.47
CA ALA A 147 23.27 -4.13 1.26
C ALA A 147 24.13 -2.85 1.15
N GLU A 148 24.02 -2.14 0.03
CA GLU A 148 24.61 -0.81 -0.09
C GLU A 148 23.99 0.13 0.95
N PRO A 149 24.79 0.95 1.67
CA PRO A 149 24.26 1.88 2.66
C PRO A 149 23.21 2.80 2.04
N TYR A 150 22.09 2.93 2.72
CA TYR A 150 20.97 3.73 2.21
C TYR A 150 21.20 5.23 2.55
N ALA A 151 21.15 6.06 1.50
CA ALA A 151 21.30 7.50 1.63
C ALA A 151 19.94 8.16 1.91
N MET A 152 19.82 8.82 3.07
CA MET A 152 18.67 9.64 3.42
C MET A 152 19.10 10.76 4.38
N PRO A 153 18.29 11.84 4.53
CA PRO A 153 18.58 12.85 5.54
C PRO A 153 18.58 12.27 6.97
N ASP A 154 19.53 12.72 7.79
CA ASP A 154 19.54 12.43 9.22
C ASP A 154 18.47 13.25 9.98
N ALA A 155 18.42 13.12 11.31
CA ALA A 155 17.49 13.87 12.16
C ALA A 155 17.66 15.41 12.07
N PHE A 156 18.78 15.89 11.54
CA PHE A 156 19.09 17.31 11.30
C PHE A 156 18.96 17.73 9.84
N HIS A 157 18.29 16.89 9.01
CA HIS A 157 18.13 17.09 7.56
C HIS A 157 19.43 17.17 6.76
N LYS A 158 20.52 16.57 7.28
CA LYS A 158 21.79 16.48 6.55
C LYS A 158 21.88 15.16 5.80
N PRO A 159 22.49 15.13 4.60
CA PRO A 159 22.74 13.89 3.89
C PRO A 159 23.57 12.93 4.74
N ALA A 160 23.07 11.74 4.98
CA ALA A 160 23.73 10.69 5.73
C ALA A 160 23.52 9.33 5.04
N GLN A 161 24.39 8.38 5.37
CA GLN A 161 24.27 7.00 4.91
C GLN A 161 24.04 6.09 6.11
N PHE A 162 23.06 5.20 5.98
CA PHE A 162 22.67 4.31 7.06
C PHE A 162 22.84 2.85 6.64
N PRO A 163 23.19 1.96 7.58
CA PRO A 163 23.30 0.53 7.30
C PRO A 163 22.01 -0.01 6.71
N ALA A 164 22.13 -0.71 5.61
CA ALA A 164 21.02 -1.41 4.95
C ALA A 164 21.38 -2.88 4.76
N TYR A 165 20.35 -3.72 4.73
CA TYR A 165 20.53 -5.16 4.63
C TYR A 165 19.42 -5.77 3.78
N TRP A 166 19.77 -6.84 3.08
CA TRP A 166 18.81 -7.74 2.46
C TRP A 166 18.38 -8.80 3.48
N GLU A 167 17.14 -8.79 3.86
CA GLU A 167 16.55 -9.79 4.75
C GLU A 167 15.67 -10.75 3.95
N THR A 168 15.81 -12.06 4.18
CA THR A 168 15.04 -13.08 3.48
C THR A 168 14.12 -13.78 4.45
N LEU A 169 12.85 -13.38 4.47
CA LEU A 169 11.83 -14.00 5.31
C LEU A 169 11.61 -15.48 4.91
N PRO A 170 11.29 -16.36 5.85
CA PRO A 170 10.76 -17.66 5.49
C PRO A 170 9.39 -17.51 4.78
N ASP A 171 8.98 -18.49 4.01
CA ASP A 171 7.63 -18.51 3.45
C ASP A 171 6.56 -18.62 4.54
N SER A 172 5.28 -18.57 4.17
CA SER A 172 4.19 -18.68 5.15
C SER A 172 4.05 -20.06 5.81
N SER A 173 4.77 -21.06 5.31
CA SER A 173 4.86 -22.42 5.89
C SER A 173 6.11 -22.58 6.75
N GLY A 174 6.96 -21.55 6.84
CA GLY A 174 8.20 -21.56 7.62
C GLY A 174 9.44 -22.09 6.89
N HIS A 175 9.33 -22.39 5.59
CA HIS A 175 10.49 -22.85 4.81
C HIS A 175 11.36 -21.67 4.39
N PRO A 176 12.70 -21.86 4.25
CA PRO A 176 13.61 -20.84 3.73
C PRO A 176 13.26 -20.42 2.29
N GLY A 177 13.58 -19.15 1.95
CA GLY A 177 13.47 -18.66 0.58
C GLY A 177 12.11 -18.05 0.20
N GLY A 178 11.42 -17.47 1.18
CA GLY A 178 10.24 -16.63 0.94
C GLY A 178 10.60 -15.25 0.37
N VAL A 179 10.02 -14.19 0.92
CA VAL A 179 10.21 -12.81 0.42
C VAL A 179 11.57 -12.27 0.84
N ARG A 180 12.38 -11.85 -0.14
CA ARG A 180 13.61 -11.08 0.07
C ARG A 180 13.32 -9.60 -0.10
N HIS A 181 13.63 -8.81 0.91
CA HIS A 181 13.40 -7.36 0.93
C HIS A 181 14.55 -6.63 1.59
N GLU A 182 14.66 -5.35 1.31
CA GLU A 182 15.68 -4.49 1.90
C GLU A 182 15.15 -3.82 3.16
N ILE A 183 15.99 -3.71 4.17
CA ILE A 183 15.70 -3.02 5.43
C ILE A 183 16.78 -1.98 5.72
N VAL A 184 16.41 -0.93 6.45
CA VAL A 184 17.33 0.08 6.97
C VAL A 184 17.32 0.02 8.49
N GLN A 185 18.53 0.04 9.08
CA GLN A 185 18.75 0.11 10.51
C GLN A 185 19.61 1.34 10.84
N ILE A 186 18.96 2.45 11.21
CA ILE A 186 19.61 3.74 11.45
C ILE A 186 20.66 3.64 12.55
N ASN A 187 20.36 2.89 13.60
CA ASN A 187 21.21 2.68 14.76
C ASN A 187 21.99 1.34 14.68
N GLY A 188 21.98 0.69 13.51
CA GLY A 188 22.61 -0.63 13.36
C GLY A 188 21.98 -1.68 14.28
N ASP A 189 22.83 -2.50 14.91
CA ASP A 189 22.39 -3.59 15.77
C ASP A 189 22.14 -3.15 17.23
N GLU A 190 22.22 -1.84 17.53
CA GLU A 190 22.10 -1.25 18.88
C GLU A 190 20.86 -0.36 19.04
N GLY A 191 19.93 -0.37 18.07
CA GLY A 191 18.70 0.41 18.12
C GLY A 191 17.80 0.05 19.32
N GLU A 192 16.87 0.92 19.65
CA GLU A 192 15.91 0.75 20.77
C GLU A 192 15.21 -0.61 20.73
N TRP A 193 14.87 -1.08 19.54
CA TRP A 193 14.18 -2.37 19.32
C TRP A 193 15.10 -3.48 18.83
N ALA A 194 16.42 -3.34 19.02
CA ALA A 194 17.40 -4.34 18.62
C ALA A 194 17.34 -5.61 19.49
N ASN A 195 16.84 -5.49 20.73
CA ASN A 195 16.66 -6.63 21.64
C ASN A 195 15.28 -6.55 22.28
N THR A 196 14.43 -7.56 22.04
CA THR A 196 13.07 -7.61 22.57
C THR A 196 12.79 -8.89 23.33
N GLY A 197 11.70 -8.91 24.08
CA GLY A 197 11.08 -10.17 24.51
C GLY A 197 10.54 -10.96 23.30
N VAL A 198 10.03 -12.13 23.58
CA VAL A 198 9.32 -12.95 22.58
C VAL A 198 7.88 -12.45 22.46
N TYR A 199 7.45 -12.12 21.26
CA TYR A 199 6.07 -11.81 20.94
C TYR A 199 5.40 -13.08 20.37
N GLU A 200 4.40 -13.59 21.05
CA GLU A 200 3.60 -14.73 20.56
C GLU A 200 2.35 -14.17 19.86
N VAL A 201 2.25 -14.39 18.55
CA VAL A 201 1.16 -13.83 17.73
C VAL A 201 -0.13 -14.60 18.01
N PRO A 202 -1.19 -13.94 18.51
CA PRO A 202 -2.45 -14.60 18.83
C PRO A 202 -3.14 -15.20 17.59
N PRO A 203 -4.03 -16.18 17.76
CA PRO A 203 -4.86 -16.68 16.67
C PRO A 203 -5.72 -15.57 16.06
N GLY A 204 -5.67 -15.44 14.74
CA GLY A 204 -6.41 -14.42 13.99
C GLY A 204 -5.72 -13.08 13.87
N ASP A 205 -4.58 -12.87 14.53
CA ASP A 205 -3.82 -11.62 14.51
C ASP A 205 -2.51 -11.77 13.71
N TYR A 206 -1.95 -10.60 13.36
CA TYR A 206 -0.70 -10.51 12.60
C TYR A 206 0.27 -9.55 13.29
N PHE A 207 1.57 -9.84 13.14
CA PHE A 207 2.64 -8.99 13.64
C PHE A 207 3.25 -8.21 12.47
N MET A 208 3.17 -6.89 12.55
CA MET A 208 3.57 -5.96 11.52
C MET A 208 4.88 -5.26 11.86
N MET A 209 5.78 -5.12 10.88
CA MET A 209 7.00 -4.31 11.06
C MET A 209 7.22 -3.38 9.88
N GLY A 210 7.90 -2.26 10.14
CA GLY A 210 8.44 -1.41 9.09
C GLY A 210 9.77 -1.91 8.55
N ASP A 211 10.07 -1.63 7.29
CA ASP A 211 11.37 -1.93 6.68
C ASP A 211 12.44 -0.94 7.18
N ASN A 212 12.04 0.29 7.54
CA ASN A 212 12.87 1.23 8.29
C ASN A 212 12.79 0.89 9.79
N ARG A 213 13.60 -0.06 10.20
CA ARG A 213 13.53 -0.74 11.51
C ARG A 213 13.54 0.18 12.72
N ASP A 214 14.34 1.25 12.69
CA ASP A 214 14.49 2.17 13.81
C ASP A 214 13.57 3.39 13.70
N ASN A 215 12.90 3.58 12.56
CA ASN A 215 11.96 4.68 12.33
C ASN A 215 10.57 4.16 11.96
N SER A 216 10.05 3.25 12.77
CA SER A 216 8.73 2.66 12.56
C SER A 216 8.01 2.44 13.88
N THR A 217 6.85 3.07 14.03
CA THR A 217 5.87 2.68 15.05
C THR A 217 5.11 1.47 14.52
N ASP A 218 5.40 0.28 15.07
CA ASP A 218 4.88 -0.99 14.60
C ASP A 218 4.59 -1.95 15.76
N SER A 219 4.36 -3.24 15.47
CA SER A 219 3.95 -4.22 16.47
C SER A 219 4.98 -4.47 17.58
N ARG A 220 6.22 -4.04 17.43
CA ARG A 220 7.24 -4.14 18.49
C ARG A 220 6.97 -3.19 19.66
N VAL A 221 6.28 -2.08 19.39
CA VAL A 221 5.93 -1.08 20.40
C VAL A 221 4.67 -1.53 21.12
N MET A 222 4.83 -2.15 22.30
CA MET A 222 3.69 -2.59 23.13
C MET A 222 3.92 -2.15 24.60
N PRO A 223 2.95 -1.40 25.21
CA PRO A 223 1.71 -0.93 24.61
C PRO A 223 1.94 0.18 23.59
N GLY A 224 1.18 0.16 22.50
CA GLY A 224 1.30 1.13 21.40
C GLY A 224 0.10 1.05 20.46
N PRO A 225 0.03 1.93 19.45
CA PRO A 225 -1.14 2.02 18.60
C PRO A 225 -1.32 0.78 17.69
N VAL A 226 -0.24 0.12 17.32
CA VAL A 226 -0.27 -1.01 16.37
C VAL A 226 -0.52 -2.33 17.09
N GLY A 227 0.38 -2.74 17.99
CA GLY A 227 0.25 -4.02 18.68
C GLY A 227 0.08 -5.22 17.73
N TYR A 228 -0.70 -6.22 18.13
CA TYR A 228 -1.15 -7.28 17.23
C TYR A 228 -2.34 -6.79 16.42
N VAL A 229 -2.30 -7.02 15.10
CA VAL A 229 -3.32 -6.50 14.17
C VAL A 229 -4.31 -7.61 13.81
N PRO A 230 -5.57 -7.52 14.23
CA PRO A 230 -6.59 -8.49 13.88
C PRO A 230 -6.84 -8.54 12.37
N ALA A 231 -7.18 -9.70 11.85
CA ALA A 231 -7.50 -9.89 10.43
C ALA A 231 -8.57 -8.91 9.92
N GLU A 232 -9.56 -8.57 10.74
CA GLU A 232 -10.64 -7.65 10.37
C GLU A 232 -10.17 -6.22 10.12
N ASN A 233 -9.05 -5.80 10.74
CA ASN A 233 -8.47 -4.46 10.58
C ASN A 233 -7.74 -4.27 9.25
N LEU A 234 -7.46 -5.35 8.51
CA LEU A 234 -6.77 -5.27 7.23
C LEU A 234 -7.68 -4.62 6.18
N ILE A 235 -7.17 -3.61 5.47
CA ILE A 235 -7.87 -2.96 4.36
C ILE A 235 -7.56 -3.68 3.06
N GLY A 236 -6.28 -3.93 2.76
CA GLY A 236 -5.86 -4.61 1.55
C GLY A 236 -4.35 -4.68 1.39
N ARG A 237 -3.90 -5.30 0.29
CA ARG A 237 -2.48 -5.46 -0.04
C ARG A 237 -2.02 -4.37 -0.99
N ALA A 238 -0.85 -3.79 -0.72
CA ALA A 238 -0.18 -2.88 -1.64
C ALA A 238 0.35 -3.66 -2.85
N GLU A 239 0.01 -3.23 -4.07
CA GLU A 239 0.31 -3.98 -5.30
C GLU A 239 1.33 -3.27 -6.18
N ILE A 240 1.10 -1.98 -6.46
CA ILE A 240 1.86 -1.24 -7.45
C ILE A 240 1.93 0.25 -7.09
N ILE A 241 3.08 0.86 -7.32
CA ILE A 241 3.27 2.31 -7.27
C ILE A 241 2.84 2.87 -8.62
N PHE A 242 1.77 3.66 -8.68
CA PHE A 242 1.32 4.25 -9.94
C PHE A 242 1.86 5.67 -10.17
N PHE A 243 2.28 6.35 -9.11
CA PHE A 243 2.90 7.67 -9.18
C PHE A 243 3.88 7.85 -8.02
N SER A 244 4.94 8.63 -8.23
CA SER A 244 5.92 8.94 -7.19
C SER A 244 6.50 10.31 -7.42
N VAL A 245 6.46 11.17 -6.40
CA VAL A 245 6.94 12.56 -6.46
C VAL A 245 7.80 12.88 -5.27
N ASP A 246 8.90 13.59 -5.52
CA ASP A 246 9.83 14.04 -4.49
C ASP A 246 9.56 15.50 -4.13
N ASP A 247 9.39 15.78 -2.83
CA ASP A 247 9.31 17.12 -2.25
C ASP A 247 8.39 18.12 -2.98
N ALA A 248 7.33 17.65 -3.63
CA ALA A 248 6.32 18.50 -4.25
C ALA A 248 4.93 17.89 -4.18
N PRO A 249 3.89 18.68 -3.87
CA PRO A 249 2.53 18.21 -3.98
C PRO A 249 2.20 17.76 -5.41
N ALA A 250 1.50 16.64 -5.56
CA ALA A 250 1.19 16.05 -6.87
C ALA A 250 0.43 16.99 -7.82
N TRP A 251 -0.31 17.99 -7.31
CA TRP A 251 -1.03 18.98 -8.12
C TRP A 251 -0.13 19.99 -8.82
N GLN A 252 1.15 20.11 -8.43
CA GLN A 252 2.11 21.01 -9.07
C GLN A 252 2.71 20.38 -10.34
N PHE A 253 1.87 20.04 -11.31
CA PHE A 253 2.25 19.30 -12.53
C PHE A 253 3.37 19.98 -13.35
N TRP A 254 3.55 21.31 -13.26
CA TRP A 254 4.65 22.02 -13.92
C TRP A 254 6.03 21.71 -13.34
N ARG A 255 6.10 21.11 -12.13
CA ARG A 255 7.35 20.67 -11.50
C ARG A 255 7.67 19.20 -11.80
N TRP A 256 6.73 18.43 -12.31
CA TRP A 256 6.87 16.99 -12.54
C TRP A 256 8.12 16.58 -13.33
N PRO A 257 8.58 17.30 -14.37
CA PRO A 257 9.79 16.90 -15.07
C PRO A 257 11.02 16.73 -14.18
N TRP A 258 11.05 17.44 -13.05
CA TRP A 258 12.19 17.44 -12.11
C TRP A 258 11.90 16.74 -10.77
N THR A 259 10.64 16.55 -10.41
CA THR A 259 10.24 16.01 -9.09
C THR A 259 9.63 14.62 -9.17
N VAL A 260 9.19 14.16 -10.35
CA VAL A 260 8.67 12.79 -10.51
C VAL A 260 9.82 11.79 -10.54
N ARG A 261 9.72 10.77 -9.71
CA ARG A 261 10.64 9.63 -9.68
C ARG A 261 10.20 8.61 -10.75
N TRP A 262 10.56 8.89 -12.01
CA TRP A 262 10.11 8.14 -13.19
C TRP A 262 10.42 6.66 -13.13
N ASN A 263 11.53 6.27 -12.46
CA ASN A 263 11.95 4.89 -12.28
C ASN A 263 11.06 4.09 -11.32
N ARG A 264 10.19 4.75 -10.55
CA ARG A 264 9.25 4.11 -9.61
C ARG A 264 7.85 3.93 -10.19
N LEU A 265 7.56 4.50 -11.37
CA LEU A 265 6.25 4.37 -12.00
C LEU A 265 5.98 2.91 -12.40
N PHE A 266 4.81 2.42 -12.00
CA PHE A 266 4.34 1.04 -12.23
C PHE A 266 5.24 -0.04 -11.62
N MET A 267 6.08 0.32 -10.65
CA MET A 267 6.87 -0.63 -9.90
C MET A 267 5.96 -1.50 -9.02
N ARG A 268 6.11 -2.81 -9.14
CA ARG A 268 5.41 -3.77 -8.27
C ARG A 268 6.01 -3.73 -6.87
N ILE A 269 5.15 -3.90 -5.88
CA ILE A 269 5.52 -3.93 -4.46
C ILE A 269 5.62 -5.39 -4.02
N HIS A 270 6.75 -5.74 -3.41
CA HIS A 270 7.05 -7.11 -2.95
C HIS A 270 7.48 -7.13 -1.49
#